data_6cca55150fb30a2f2476bd87e3434083
#
_entry.id   6cca55150fb30a2f2476bd87e3434083
#
_cell.length_a   1.000
_cell.length_b   1.000
_cell.length_c   1.000
_cell.angle_alpha   90.00
_cell.angle_beta   90.00
_cell.angle_gamma   90.00
#
_symmetry.space_group_name_H-M   'P 1'
#
loop_
_entity.id
_entity.type
_entity.pdbx_description
1 polymer ?
#
loop_
_entity_poly.entity_id
_entity_poly.type
_entity_poly.pdbx_seq_one_letter_code
_entity_poly.pdbx_strand_id
1 'polypeptide(L)'
;MTFQNVVNKELAKYLPGQITRENPIVIEGYFAEGDYVKAGGFLFAGTNVETQVKGLDENATAIVGVAKRTPYQTNFTGSPTDFYNEGAEITAVLKGYIAVVINSGATKGQNVFVDPDTGLINASSSSSISATAGRLVFANANGTYTNYTSITSGDLSLKVDGTAKDLTGLDFSSATSMSDVAGVITTALSSSATCAYSSSTGLTITSATTGKTSSVEFVSSTALSTLLGTGVSVAGAGAMINTGWKVNMSCSNGEITEICNI
;
A
#
# COMPACT_ATOMS: atom_id res chain seq x y z
N MET A 1 3.50 -34.17 -28.62
CA MET A 1 2.59 -32.97 -28.61
C MET A 1 1.50 -33.22 -27.57
N THR A 2 1.54 -32.51 -26.48
CA THR A 2 0.46 -32.55 -25.48
C THR A 2 -0.60 -31.53 -25.92
N PHE A 3 -1.77 -32.02 -26.28
CA PHE A 3 -2.91 -31.17 -26.57
C PHE A 3 -3.39 -30.50 -25.28
N GLN A 4 -3.81 -29.24 -25.36
CA GLN A 4 -4.38 -28.52 -24.25
C GLN A 4 -5.67 -29.20 -23.78
N ASN A 5 -5.63 -29.80 -22.57
CA ASN A 5 -6.76 -30.57 -22.01
C ASN A 5 -7.80 -29.68 -21.29
N VAL A 6 -7.54 -28.38 -21.15
CA VAL A 6 -8.46 -27.46 -20.49
C VAL A 6 -8.73 -26.31 -21.45
N VAL A 7 -9.94 -26.27 -21.96
CA VAL A 7 -10.46 -25.08 -22.63
C VAL A 7 -10.97 -24.16 -21.54
N ASN A 8 -10.31 -23.03 -21.31
CA ASN A 8 -10.88 -21.97 -20.48
C ASN A 8 -12.22 -21.55 -21.09
N LYS A 9 -13.31 -21.88 -20.44
CA LYS A 9 -14.66 -21.53 -20.87
C LYS A 9 -14.95 -20.02 -20.79
N GLU A 10 -14.11 -19.27 -20.05
CA GLU A 10 -14.17 -17.83 -19.97
C GLU A 10 -12.83 -17.27 -20.47
N LEU A 11 -12.90 -16.66 -21.67
CA LEU A 11 -11.81 -15.81 -22.14
C LEU A 11 -11.65 -14.65 -21.15
N ALA A 12 -10.39 -14.34 -20.80
CA ALA A 12 -10.11 -13.10 -20.06
C ALA A 12 -10.79 -11.94 -20.80
N LYS A 13 -11.72 -11.28 -20.14
CA LYS A 13 -12.64 -10.32 -20.78
C LYS A 13 -11.88 -9.17 -21.43
N TYR A 14 -10.71 -8.80 -20.86
CA TYR A 14 -9.83 -7.72 -21.32
C TYR A 14 -8.40 -8.00 -20.92
N LEU A 15 -7.43 -7.34 -21.59
CA LEU A 15 -6.04 -7.24 -21.16
C LEU A 15 -5.80 -5.87 -20.50
N PRO A 16 -4.93 -5.76 -19.48
CA PRO A 16 -4.59 -4.47 -18.88
C PRO A 16 -4.10 -3.47 -19.95
N GLY A 17 -4.62 -2.24 -19.92
CA GLY A 17 -4.34 -1.20 -20.89
C GLY A 17 -5.14 -1.30 -22.19
N GLN A 18 -6.02 -2.27 -22.32
CA GLN A 18 -6.91 -2.36 -23.47
C GLN A 18 -8.04 -1.35 -23.34
N ILE A 19 -8.27 -0.54 -24.40
CA ILE A 19 -9.46 0.29 -24.52
C ILE A 19 -10.67 -0.65 -24.72
N THR A 20 -11.67 -0.50 -23.87
CA THR A 20 -12.84 -1.40 -23.85
C THR A 20 -14.03 -0.84 -24.62
N ARG A 21 -14.05 0.49 -24.82
CA ARG A 21 -15.05 1.21 -25.62
C ARG A 21 -14.40 2.35 -26.36
N GLU A 22 -14.76 2.57 -27.58
CA GLU A 22 -14.13 3.55 -28.47
C GLU A 22 -14.61 4.99 -28.29
N ASN A 23 -15.75 5.21 -27.60
CA ASN A 23 -16.34 6.54 -27.48
C ASN A 23 -17.01 6.74 -26.10
N PRO A 24 -16.74 7.84 -25.38
CA PRO A 24 -15.77 8.88 -25.65
C PRO A 24 -14.31 8.43 -25.32
N ILE A 25 -13.32 8.93 -26.06
CA ILE A 25 -11.91 8.70 -25.76
C ILE A 25 -11.09 9.96 -26.02
N VAL A 26 -10.19 10.29 -25.11
CA VAL A 26 -9.15 11.32 -25.25
C VAL A 26 -7.81 10.67 -24.95
N ILE A 27 -6.89 10.77 -25.90
CA ILE A 27 -5.55 10.16 -25.79
C ILE A 27 -4.48 11.19 -26.14
N GLU A 28 -3.30 11.04 -25.54
CA GLU A 28 -2.08 11.80 -25.85
C GLU A 28 -0.87 10.89 -25.96
N GLY A 29 0.12 11.31 -26.74
CA GLY A 29 1.40 10.60 -26.92
C GLY A 29 2.46 11.17 -25.99
N TYR A 30 3.24 10.28 -25.35
CA TYR A 30 4.36 10.60 -24.47
C TYR A 30 5.50 9.62 -24.69
N PHE A 31 6.66 9.91 -24.11
CA PHE A 31 7.79 8.99 -24.01
C PHE A 31 7.94 8.48 -22.58
N ALA A 32 8.25 7.21 -22.43
CA ALA A 32 8.53 6.61 -21.11
C ALA A 32 9.80 7.20 -20.53
N GLU A 33 9.75 7.64 -19.28
CA GLU A 33 10.90 7.94 -18.43
C GLU A 33 11.04 6.84 -17.38
N GLY A 34 12.16 6.09 -17.46
CA GLY A 34 12.41 4.94 -16.59
C GLY A 34 11.67 3.66 -17.02
N ASP A 35 11.98 2.56 -16.31
CA ASP A 35 11.60 1.20 -16.73
C ASP A 35 10.27 0.69 -16.17
N TYR A 36 9.53 1.50 -15.40
CA TYR A 36 8.35 1.04 -14.66
C TYR A 36 7.00 1.37 -15.29
N VAL A 37 7.00 1.87 -16.53
CA VAL A 37 5.74 2.15 -17.22
C VAL A 37 5.09 0.84 -17.66
N LYS A 38 3.88 0.56 -17.16
CA LYS A 38 3.16 -0.69 -17.40
C LYS A 38 1.85 -0.44 -18.14
N ALA A 39 1.51 -1.29 -19.10
CA ALA A 39 0.22 -1.23 -19.77
C ALA A 39 -0.93 -1.40 -18.75
N GLY A 40 -1.88 -0.49 -18.75
CA GLY A 40 -2.97 -0.43 -17.76
C GLY A 40 -2.56 0.15 -16.40
N GLY A 41 -1.30 0.61 -16.25
CA GLY A 41 -0.84 1.39 -15.11
C GLY A 41 -1.17 2.86 -15.25
N PHE A 42 -1.34 3.56 -14.14
CA PHE A 42 -1.44 5.02 -14.14
C PHE A 42 -0.08 5.65 -14.45
N LEU A 43 -0.12 6.80 -15.08
CA LEU A 43 1.03 7.57 -15.52
C LEU A 43 1.13 8.85 -14.73
N PHE A 44 2.35 9.21 -14.34
CA PHE A 44 2.71 10.45 -13.68
C PHE A 44 3.55 11.31 -14.62
N ALA A 45 3.59 12.61 -14.37
CA ALA A 45 4.41 13.51 -15.17
C ALA A 45 5.90 13.17 -15.04
N GLY A 46 6.60 13.14 -16.17
CA GLY A 46 8.05 12.97 -16.22
C GLY A 46 8.80 14.27 -15.93
N THR A 47 10.12 14.24 -16.10
CA THR A 47 10.98 15.42 -15.94
C THR A 47 10.59 16.52 -16.93
N ASN A 48 10.27 16.15 -18.17
CA ASN A 48 9.62 17.04 -19.11
C ASN A 48 8.11 16.72 -19.13
N VAL A 49 7.33 17.52 -18.43
CA VAL A 49 5.89 17.30 -18.23
C VAL A 49 5.04 17.31 -19.50
N GLU A 50 5.56 17.90 -20.58
CA GLU A 50 4.84 17.97 -21.87
C GLU A 50 5.07 16.74 -22.74
N THR A 51 6.18 16.01 -22.54
CA THR A 51 6.60 14.95 -23.45
C THR A 51 6.93 13.63 -22.78
N GLN A 52 7.08 13.60 -21.45
CA GLN A 52 7.52 12.40 -20.72
C GLN A 52 6.57 12.01 -19.61
N VAL A 53 6.46 10.70 -19.39
CA VAL A 53 5.66 10.12 -18.29
C VAL A 53 6.43 9.01 -17.59
N LYS A 54 6.16 8.87 -16.28
CA LYS A 54 6.67 7.82 -15.41
C LYS A 54 5.56 6.86 -14.99
N GLY A 55 5.90 5.61 -14.74
CA GLY A 55 4.99 4.63 -14.14
C GLY A 55 4.93 4.70 -12.63
N LEU A 56 5.98 5.23 -11.98
CA LEU A 56 6.09 5.44 -10.54
C LEU A 56 6.70 6.81 -10.26
N ASP A 57 6.17 7.52 -9.28
CA ASP A 57 6.76 8.77 -8.77
C ASP A 57 6.27 9.02 -7.34
N GLU A 58 7.13 8.77 -6.35
CA GLU A 58 6.83 8.94 -4.92
C GLU A 58 6.37 10.35 -4.51
N ASN A 59 6.70 11.35 -5.31
CA ASN A 59 6.36 12.74 -5.07
C ASN A 59 5.15 13.22 -5.90
N ALA A 60 4.56 12.31 -6.71
CA ALA A 60 3.42 12.67 -7.53
C ALA A 60 2.21 13.05 -6.65
N THR A 61 1.52 14.09 -7.07
CA THR A 61 0.26 14.56 -6.45
C THR A 61 -0.94 14.41 -7.39
N ALA A 62 -0.69 14.13 -8.67
CA ALA A 62 -1.70 13.96 -9.71
C ALA A 62 -1.23 12.95 -10.76
N ILE A 63 -2.19 12.39 -11.49
CA ILE A 63 -1.93 11.51 -12.63
C ILE A 63 -2.02 12.28 -13.95
N VAL A 64 -1.33 11.77 -14.98
CA VAL A 64 -1.51 12.20 -16.38
C VAL A 64 -2.64 11.41 -17.04
N GLY A 65 -2.62 10.07 -16.92
CA GLY A 65 -3.60 9.20 -17.54
C GLY A 65 -3.31 7.74 -17.26
N VAL A 66 -3.82 6.85 -18.10
CA VAL A 66 -3.57 5.39 -18.03
C VAL A 66 -2.84 4.94 -19.28
N ALA A 67 -1.77 4.16 -19.13
CA ALA A 67 -1.00 3.63 -20.26
C ALA A 67 -1.84 2.66 -21.10
N LYS A 68 -2.06 3.00 -22.37
CA LYS A 68 -2.72 2.12 -23.33
C LYS A 68 -1.79 0.98 -23.71
N ARG A 69 -2.31 -0.25 -23.82
CA ARG A 69 -1.59 -1.38 -24.40
C ARG A 69 -1.42 -1.22 -25.91
N THR A 70 -0.19 -1.39 -26.40
CA THR A 70 0.08 -1.48 -27.83
C THR A 70 0.21 -2.95 -28.26
N PRO A 71 -0.36 -3.35 -29.42
CA PRO A 71 -0.34 -4.76 -29.86
C PRO A 71 1.06 -5.30 -30.19
N TYR A 72 2.03 -4.40 -30.45
CA TYR A 72 3.37 -4.75 -30.91
C TYR A 72 4.48 -4.49 -29.87
N GLN A 73 4.14 -4.56 -28.60
CA GLN A 73 5.11 -4.36 -27.53
C GLN A 73 6.06 -5.56 -27.49
N THR A 74 7.17 -5.48 -28.21
CA THR A 74 8.25 -6.47 -28.18
C THR A 74 9.28 -6.02 -27.17
N ASN A 75 9.45 -6.79 -26.12
CA ASN A 75 10.51 -6.56 -25.15
C ASN A 75 11.77 -7.33 -25.58
N PHE A 76 12.80 -6.63 -26.08
CA PHE A 76 14.06 -7.22 -26.45
C PHE A 76 14.91 -7.72 -25.28
N THR A 77 14.55 -7.37 -24.05
CA THR A 77 15.34 -7.64 -22.84
C THR A 77 14.81 -8.77 -21.96
N GLY A 78 13.78 -9.52 -22.41
CA GLY A 78 13.20 -10.62 -21.62
C GLY A 78 12.36 -10.17 -20.42
N SER A 79 12.08 -8.88 -20.28
CA SER A 79 11.15 -8.35 -19.29
C SER A 79 9.70 -8.74 -19.63
N PRO A 80 8.77 -8.76 -18.66
CA PRO A 80 7.36 -9.05 -18.94
C PRO A 80 6.80 -8.18 -20.06
N THR A 81 6.02 -8.77 -20.95
CA THR A 81 5.43 -8.13 -22.14
C THR A 81 4.50 -6.95 -21.87
N ASP A 82 4.27 -6.62 -20.60
CA ASP A 82 3.37 -5.56 -20.15
C ASP A 82 4.06 -4.22 -19.86
N PHE A 83 5.41 -4.17 -19.88
CA PHE A 83 6.18 -2.97 -19.57
C PHE A 83 6.69 -2.27 -20.83
N TYR A 84 6.78 -0.95 -20.77
CA TYR A 84 7.42 -0.11 -21.76
C TYR A 84 8.86 0.19 -21.30
N ASN A 85 9.81 0.08 -22.23
CA ASN A 85 11.19 0.46 -21.96
C ASN A 85 11.33 1.98 -21.90
N GLU A 86 12.37 2.46 -21.24
CA GLU A 86 12.75 3.87 -21.27
C GLU A 86 12.87 4.39 -22.72
N GLY A 87 12.32 5.57 -22.97
CA GLY A 87 12.27 6.20 -24.28
C GLY A 87 11.24 5.63 -25.26
N ALA A 88 10.49 4.59 -24.87
CA ALA A 88 9.40 4.06 -25.69
C ALA A 88 8.25 5.07 -25.82
N GLU A 89 7.62 5.11 -26.98
CA GLU A 89 6.41 5.89 -27.20
C GLU A 89 5.22 5.24 -26.48
N ILE A 90 4.49 6.03 -25.71
CA ILE A 90 3.34 5.62 -24.93
C ILE A 90 2.13 6.44 -25.32
N THR A 91 1.01 5.77 -25.50
CA THR A 91 -0.29 6.43 -25.61
C THR A 91 -0.93 6.45 -24.21
N ALA A 92 -1.11 7.62 -23.63
CA ALA A 92 -1.88 7.83 -22.41
C ALA A 92 -3.36 8.02 -22.74
N VAL A 93 -4.23 7.31 -22.04
CA VAL A 93 -5.69 7.52 -22.08
C VAL A 93 -6.04 8.49 -20.95
N LEU A 94 -6.45 9.69 -21.31
CA LEU A 94 -6.81 10.77 -20.39
C LEU A 94 -8.29 10.68 -19.99
N LYS A 95 -9.14 10.30 -20.93
CA LYS A 95 -10.58 10.05 -20.73
C LYS A 95 -11.04 8.87 -21.57
N GLY A 96 -12.02 8.14 -21.07
CA GLY A 96 -12.60 6.99 -21.77
C GLY A 96 -12.82 5.79 -20.88
N TYR A 97 -12.80 4.61 -21.49
CA TYR A 97 -12.97 3.31 -20.84
C TYR A 97 -11.75 2.44 -21.11
N ILE A 98 -11.10 1.97 -20.04
CA ILE A 98 -9.87 1.18 -20.14
C ILE A 98 -9.86 0.07 -19.09
N ALA A 99 -9.22 -1.03 -19.44
CA ALA A 99 -9.03 -2.17 -18.54
C ALA A 99 -7.79 -2.00 -17.67
N VAL A 100 -7.92 -2.20 -16.36
CA VAL A 100 -6.83 -2.16 -15.38
C VAL A 100 -6.93 -3.34 -14.42
N VAL A 101 -5.82 -3.67 -13.73
CA VAL A 101 -5.83 -4.63 -12.62
C VAL A 101 -6.07 -3.86 -11.33
N ILE A 102 -7.11 -4.24 -10.56
CA ILE A 102 -7.37 -3.65 -9.24
C ILE A 102 -6.97 -4.62 -8.14
N ASN A 103 -6.15 -4.15 -7.20
CA ASN A 103 -5.53 -4.97 -6.16
C ASN A 103 -6.38 -5.16 -4.90
N SER A 104 -7.49 -4.44 -4.76
CA SER A 104 -8.35 -4.47 -3.55
C SER A 104 -9.71 -5.15 -3.75
N GLY A 105 -10.01 -5.63 -4.96
CA GLY A 105 -11.38 -5.87 -5.36
C GLY A 105 -12.16 -4.57 -5.54
N ALA A 106 -13.21 -4.58 -6.36
CA ALA A 106 -13.93 -3.37 -6.69
C ALA A 106 -15.41 -3.58 -6.93
N THR A 107 -16.22 -2.58 -6.56
CA THR A 107 -17.64 -2.50 -6.87
C THR A 107 -17.88 -1.32 -7.82
N LYS A 108 -18.76 -1.50 -8.78
CA LYS A 108 -19.13 -0.45 -9.72
C LYS A 108 -19.48 0.87 -9.01
N GLY A 109 -18.94 1.97 -9.53
CA GLY A 109 -19.14 3.32 -9.01
C GLY A 109 -18.12 3.80 -7.97
N GLN A 110 -17.29 2.90 -7.43
CA GLN A 110 -16.22 3.27 -6.52
C GLN A 110 -15.17 4.16 -7.21
N ASN A 111 -14.51 5.01 -6.41
CA ASN A 111 -13.36 5.78 -6.84
C ASN A 111 -12.15 4.87 -7.03
N VAL A 112 -11.34 5.18 -8.03
CA VAL A 112 -10.07 4.49 -8.29
C VAL A 112 -8.93 5.32 -7.74
N PHE A 113 -8.05 4.66 -7.01
CA PHE A 113 -6.86 5.24 -6.39
C PHE A 113 -5.62 4.52 -6.89
N VAL A 114 -4.51 5.24 -6.97
CA VAL A 114 -3.20 4.67 -7.28
C VAL A 114 -2.20 5.04 -6.20
N ASP A 115 -1.40 4.06 -5.80
CA ASP A 115 -0.21 4.27 -4.98
C ASP A 115 0.92 4.76 -5.89
N PRO A 116 1.44 5.98 -5.71
CA PRO A 116 2.44 6.55 -6.61
C PRO A 116 3.80 5.86 -6.53
N ASP A 117 4.07 5.15 -5.43
CA ASP A 117 5.35 4.46 -5.22
C ASP A 117 5.40 3.07 -5.82
N THR A 118 4.27 2.35 -5.76
CA THR A 118 4.19 0.94 -6.15
C THR A 118 3.41 0.73 -7.43
N GLY A 119 2.65 1.74 -7.87
CA GLY A 119 1.73 1.65 -9.00
C GLY A 119 0.50 0.76 -8.72
N LEU A 120 0.30 0.31 -7.48
CA LEU A 120 -0.85 -0.50 -7.11
C LEU A 120 -2.15 0.31 -7.22
N ILE A 121 -3.15 -0.31 -7.84
CA ILE A 121 -4.45 0.33 -8.08
C ILE A 121 -5.48 -0.27 -7.13
N ASN A 122 -6.14 0.57 -6.36
CA ASN A 122 -7.18 0.18 -5.43
C ASN A 122 -8.50 0.91 -5.73
N ALA A 123 -9.60 0.33 -5.28
CA ALA A 123 -10.92 0.94 -5.36
C ALA A 123 -11.50 1.18 -3.96
N SER A 124 -12.18 2.30 -3.78
CA SER A 124 -12.85 2.64 -2.52
C SER A 124 -14.07 3.52 -2.74
N SER A 125 -15.07 3.38 -1.89
CA SER A 125 -16.21 4.31 -1.83
C SER A 125 -15.84 5.65 -1.16
N SER A 126 -14.72 5.71 -0.44
CA SER A 126 -14.19 6.93 0.19
C SER A 126 -13.74 7.94 -0.86
N SER A 127 -13.67 9.21 -0.49
CA SER A 127 -13.13 10.29 -1.34
C SER A 127 -11.60 10.35 -1.32
N SER A 128 -10.97 9.74 -0.30
CA SER A 128 -9.51 9.69 -0.12
C SER A 128 -9.08 8.40 0.57
N ILE A 129 -7.85 7.97 0.35
CA ILE A 129 -7.16 6.94 1.11
C ILE A 129 -5.92 7.60 1.72
N SER A 130 -5.97 7.81 3.03
CA SER A 130 -4.91 8.50 3.78
C SER A 130 -3.76 7.55 4.09
N ALA A 131 -2.58 8.13 4.30
CA ALA A 131 -1.43 7.40 4.83
C ALA A 131 -1.74 6.80 6.20
N THR A 132 -1.17 5.63 6.47
CA THR A 132 -1.30 4.94 7.77
C THR A 132 0.03 4.90 8.50
N ALA A 133 -0.03 4.84 9.83
CA ALA A 133 1.15 4.69 10.67
C ALA A 133 1.63 3.24 10.71
N GLY A 134 2.95 3.07 10.81
CA GLY A 134 3.56 1.79 11.14
C GLY A 134 3.23 1.37 12.56
N ARG A 135 3.08 0.07 12.80
CA ARG A 135 2.71 -0.46 14.11
C ARG A 135 3.38 -1.80 14.41
N LEU A 136 3.59 -2.06 15.69
CA LEU A 136 4.05 -3.32 16.22
C LEU A 136 2.96 -3.90 17.11
N VAL A 137 2.53 -5.12 16.84
CA VAL A 137 1.44 -5.80 17.55
C VAL A 137 2.01 -6.98 18.34
N PHE A 138 1.76 -7.02 19.63
CA PHE A 138 2.04 -8.13 20.52
C PHE A 138 0.73 -8.86 20.85
N ALA A 139 0.32 -9.76 19.97
CA ALA A 139 -0.95 -10.46 20.07
C ALA A 139 -1.04 -11.36 21.34
N ASN A 140 0.09 -11.88 21.79
CA ASN A 140 0.15 -12.73 23.01
C ASN A 140 0.16 -11.95 24.31
N ALA A 141 0.24 -10.62 24.27
CA ALA A 141 0.07 -9.76 25.46
C ALA A 141 -1.39 -9.75 25.99
N ASN A 142 -2.10 -10.86 25.83
CA ASN A 142 -3.45 -11.09 26.37
C ASN A 142 -3.43 -11.37 27.89
N GLY A 143 -2.25 -11.20 28.51
CA GLY A 143 -2.08 -11.44 29.91
C GLY A 143 -2.93 -10.53 30.79
N THR A 144 -3.13 -10.97 32.01
CA THR A 144 -3.68 -10.14 33.06
C THR A 144 -2.65 -9.12 33.49
N TYR A 145 -3.01 -7.85 33.67
CA TYR A 145 -2.07 -6.79 34.11
C TYR A 145 -1.28 -7.20 35.38
N THR A 146 -1.80 -8.06 36.21
CA THR A 146 -1.13 -8.57 37.44
C THR A 146 0.20 -9.28 37.11
N ASN A 147 0.39 -9.79 35.89
CA ASN A 147 1.66 -10.40 35.50
C ASN A 147 2.77 -9.33 35.30
N TYR A 148 2.38 -8.09 35.09
CA TYR A 148 3.30 -6.95 34.91
C TYR A 148 3.62 -6.24 36.21
N THR A 149 2.74 -6.28 37.22
CA THR A 149 2.89 -5.52 38.47
C THR A 149 4.13 -5.89 39.30
N SER A 150 4.71 -7.06 39.10
CA SER A 150 6.00 -7.45 39.71
C SER A 150 7.22 -6.81 39.03
N ILE A 151 7.07 -6.15 37.88
CA ILE A 151 8.15 -5.51 37.15
C ILE A 151 8.20 -4.04 37.53
N THR A 152 9.24 -3.68 38.31
CA THR A 152 9.50 -2.31 38.78
C THR A 152 10.61 -1.59 38.01
N SER A 153 11.34 -2.33 37.16
CA SER A 153 12.42 -1.81 36.32
C SER A 153 12.52 -2.63 35.02
N GLY A 154 11.50 -2.57 34.21
CA GLY A 154 11.45 -3.24 32.90
C GLY A 154 12.26 -2.53 31.84
N ASP A 155 12.60 -3.27 30.79
CA ASP A 155 13.30 -2.78 29.58
C ASP A 155 12.51 -3.17 28.33
N LEU A 156 12.56 -2.31 27.32
CA LEU A 156 11.97 -2.57 26.00
C LEU A 156 12.73 -1.78 24.94
N SER A 157 13.45 -2.48 24.06
CA SER A 157 14.16 -1.88 22.94
C SER A 157 13.38 -2.04 21.65
N LEU A 158 13.18 -0.94 20.96
CA LEU A 158 12.41 -0.81 19.72
C LEU A 158 13.18 0.01 18.70
N LYS A 159 12.80 -0.07 17.44
CA LYS A 159 13.06 0.97 16.45
C LYS A 159 11.75 1.60 16.02
N VAL A 160 11.66 2.92 16.10
CA VAL A 160 10.53 3.70 15.61
C VAL A 160 11.02 4.57 14.48
N ASP A 161 10.47 4.38 13.29
CA ASP A 161 10.87 5.09 12.06
C ASP A 161 12.38 5.03 11.82
N GLY A 162 12.95 3.82 12.00
CA GLY A 162 14.39 3.55 11.88
C GLY A 162 15.25 4.02 13.05
N THR A 163 14.72 4.81 14.00
CA THR A 163 15.45 5.33 15.15
C THR A 163 15.32 4.40 16.35
N ALA A 164 16.46 3.99 16.92
CA ALA A 164 16.48 3.15 18.13
C ALA A 164 15.86 3.90 19.34
N LYS A 165 15.05 3.16 20.10
CA LYS A 165 14.40 3.59 21.33
C LYS A 165 14.62 2.52 22.40
N ASP A 166 15.50 2.79 23.33
CA ASP A 166 15.80 1.92 24.46
C ASP A 166 15.09 2.44 25.70
N LEU A 167 13.94 1.85 25.99
CA LEU A 167 13.14 2.17 27.14
C LEU A 167 13.67 1.38 28.34
N THR A 168 14.01 2.05 29.40
CA THR A 168 14.53 1.46 30.64
C THR A 168 13.80 1.99 31.86
N GLY A 169 13.76 1.21 32.94
CA GLY A 169 13.10 1.62 34.17
C GLY A 169 11.58 1.66 34.07
N LEU A 170 10.99 0.83 33.20
CA LEU A 170 9.54 0.73 33.09
C LEU A 170 8.97 0.11 34.37
N ASP A 171 8.22 0.90 35.14
CA ASP A 171 7.59 0.47 36.40
C ASP A 171 6.09 0.28 36.20
N PHE A 172 5.65 -0.97 36.35
CA PHE A 172 4.26 -1.36 36.22
C PHE A 172 3.59 -1.67 37.57
N SER A 173 4.26 -1.41 38.69
CA SER A 173 3.77 -1.77 40.01
C SER A 173 2.42 -1.14 40.39
N SER A 174 2.13 0.03 39.86
CA SER A 174 0.89 0.76 40.05
C SER A 174 -0.21 0.46 39.03
N ALA A 175 0.05 -0.41 38.03
CA ALA A 175 -0.93 -0.74 37.01
C ALA A 175 -2.12 -1.50 37.59
N THR A 176 -3.32 -1.08 37.28
CA THR A 176 -4.60 -1.70 37.65
C THR A 176 -5.34 -2.29 36.46
N SER A 177 -4.84 -2.06 35.27
CA SER A 177 -5.38 -2.55 34.00
C SER A 177 -4.29 -2.72 32.94
N MET A 178 -4.58 -3.45 31.85
CA MET A 178 -3.70 -3.50 30.69
C MET A 178 -3.57 -2.16 29.95
N SER A 179 -4.56 -1.28 30.12
CA SER A 179 -4.47 0.10 29.61
C SER A 179 -3.44 0.92 30.39
N ASP A 180 -3.27 0.69 31.68
CA ASP A 180 -2.23 1.34 32.49
C ASP A 180 -0.84 0.83 32.08
N VAL A 181 -0.70 -0.49 31.81
CA VAL A 181 0.53 -1.07 31.25
C VAL A 181 0.88 -0.38 29.93
N ALA A 182 -0.08 -0.21 29.01
CA ALA A 182 0.12 0.51 27.77
C ALA A 182 0.46 2.00 28.00
N GLY A 183 -0.12 2.63 29.01
CA GLY A 183 0.17 4.01 29.42
C GLY A 183 1.61 4.23 29.88
N VAL A 184 2.17 3.31 30.65
CA VAL A 184 3.60 3.34 31.07
C VAL A 184 4.51 3.31 29.85
N ILE A 185 4.25 2.40 28.90
CA ILE A 185 5.04 2.29 27.67
C ILE A 185 4.91 3.55 26.81
N THR A 186 3.68 4.10 26.68
CA THR A 186 3.42 5.34 25.95
C THR A 186 4.21 6.51 26.54
N THR A 187 4.20 6.65 27.86
CA THR A 187 4.94 7.71 28.54
C THR A 187 6.45 7.62 28.26
N ALA A 188 7.00 6.42 28.29
CA ALA A 188 8.41 6.18 27.99
C ALA A 188 8.76 6.43 26.52
N LEU A 189 7.84 6.14 25.59
CA LEU A 189 8.01 6.44 24.14
C LEU A 189 7.93 7.93 23.83
N SER A 190 7.39 8.73 24.74
CA SER A 190 7.19 10.19 24.58
C SER A 190 6.32 10.50 23.34
N SER A 191 6.80 11.42 22.48
CA SER A 191 6.06 11.81 21.25
C SER A 191 6.35 10.93 20.03
N SER A 192 7.23 9.91 20.12
CA SER A 192 7.64 9.13 18.96
C SER A 192 6.65 8.02 18.57
N ALA A 193 5.93 7.49 19.55
CA ALA A 193 4.91 6.46 19.33
C ALA A 193 3.95 6.41 20.51
N THR A 194 2.83 5.73 20.32
CA THR A 194 1.82 5.46 21.37
C THR A 194 1.62 3.96 21.50
N CYS A 195 1.38 3.50 22.74
CA CYS A 195 1.00 2.13 23.02
C CYS A 195 -0.48 2.09 23.44
N ALA A 196 -1.23 1.15 22.91
CA ALA A 196 -2.62 0.91 23.28
C ALA A 196 -2.86 -0.58 23.51
N TYR A 197 -3.81 -0.91 24.36
CA TYR A 197 -4.26 -2.29 24.57
C TYR A 197 -5.68 -2.50 24.07
N SER A 198 -5.89 -3.63 23.43
CA SER A 198 -7.22 -4.14 23.06
C SER A 198 -7.30 -5.63 23.36
N SER A 199 -8.43 -6.10 23.91
CA SER A 199 -8.64 -7.52 24.16
C SER A 199 -8.61 -8.40 22.90
N SER A 200 -8.85 -7.82 21.73
CA SER A 200 -8.84 -8.52 20.45
C SER A 200 -7.48 -8.55 19.77
N THR A 201 -6.62 -7.54 20.00
CA THR A 201 -5.34 -7.40 19.28
C THR A 201 -4.12 -7.45 20.20
N GLY A 202 -4.32 -7.42 21.52
CA GLY A 202 -3.23 -7.31 22.49
C GLY A 202 -2.67 -5.90 22.62
N LEU A 203 -1.38 -5.77 22.95
CA LEU A 203 -0.67 -4.48 22.99
C LEU A 203 -0.22 -4.10 21.58
N THR A 204 -0.53 -2.87 21.18
CA THR A 204 -0.16 -2.33 19.88
C THR A 204 0.59 -1.02 20.08
N ILE A 205 1.84 -0.95 19.58
CA ILE A 205 2.64 0.28 19.55
C ILE A 205 2.53 0.85 18.14
N THR A 206 2.08 2.10 18.04
CA THR A 206 1.84 2.79 16.76
C THR A 206 2.76 3.99 16.69
N SER A 207 3.50 4.15 15.59
CA SER A 207 4.33 5.33 15.34
C SER A 207 3.48 6.61 15.33
N ALA A 208 4.07 7.72 15.72
CA ALA A 208 3.45 9.04 15.61
C ALA A 208 3.44 9.57 14.17
N THR A 209 4.28 9.04 13.30
CA THR A 209 4.31 9.39 11.88
C THR A 209 3.42 8.47 11.05
N THR A 210 3.09 8.89 9.84
CA THR A 210 2.33 8.10 8.86
C THR A 210 3.11 8.03 7.56
N GLY A 211 2.75 7.07 6.70
CA GLY A 211 3.40 6.87 5.41
C GLY A 211 4.28 5.64 5.37
N LYS A 212 4.85 5.34 4.22
CA LYS A 212 5.62 4.11 3.97
C LYS A 212 6.92 3.99 4.78
N THR A 213 7.49 5.12 5.20
CA THR A 213 8.68 5.16 6.06
C THR A 213 8.35 4.99 7.54
N SER A 214 7.05 5.05 7.88
CA SER A 214 6.60 4.83 9.25
C SER A 214 6.68 3.35 9.60
N SER A 215 7.39 3.04 10.69
CA SER A 215 7.61 1.67 11.14
C SER A 215 7.78 1.60 12.65
N VAL A 216 7.41 0.47 13.23
CA VAL A 216 7.76 0.11 14.60
C VAL A 216 8.26 -1.33 14.59
N GLU A 217 9.49 -1.54 15.03
CA GLU A 217 10.14 -2.84 15.05
C GLU A 217 10.54 -3.22 16.48
N PHE A 218 10.30 -4.46 16.86
CA PHE A 218 10.80 -5.02 18.12
C PHE A 218 12.27 -5.40 17.97
N VAL A 219 13.09 -4.99 18.93
CA VAL A 219 14.52 -5.34 18.96
C VAL A 219 14.78 -6.36 20.06
N SER A 220 14.48 -6.01 21.31
CA SER A 220 14.69 -6.90 22.44
C SER A 220 13.93 -6.42 23.69
N SER A 221 13.76 -7.32 24.63
CA SER A 221 13.37 -7.03 26.01
C SER A 221 13.83 -8.18 26.89
N THR A 222 14.36 -7.90 28.05
CA THR A 222 14.74 -8.92 29.04
C THR A 222 13.60 -9.22 29.98
N ALA A 223 13.02 -8.20 30.60
CA ALA A 223 12.00 -8.34 31.60
C ALA A 223 10.61 -8.64 31.02
N LEU A 224 10.30 -8.14 29.82
CA LEU A 224 8.97 -8.24 29.21
C LEU A 224 8.85 -9.34 28.15
N SER A 225 9.97 -9.98 27.74
CA SER A 225 10.00 -10.92 26.60
C SER A 225 9.00 -12.06 26.72
N THR A 226 8.84 -12.62 27.92
CA THR A 226 7.89 -13.73 28.16
C THR A 226 6.43 -13.28 28.20
N LEU A 227 6.16 -12.03 28.58
CA LEU A 227 4.82 -11.47 28.71
C LEU A 227 4.30 -10.89 27.39
N LEU A 228 5.20 -10.24 26.61
CA LEU A 228 4.83 -9.67 25.33
C LEU A 228 4.75 -10.73 24.23
N GLY A 229 5.63 -11.75 24.30
CA GLY A 229 5.75 -12.74 23.22
C GLY A 229 6.35 -12.15 21.94
N THR A 230 6.00 -12.75 20.81
CA THR A 230 6.50 -12.33 19.51
C THR A 230 5.73 -11.11 19.00
N GLY A 231 6.44 -10.02 18.75
CA GLY A 231 5.86 -8.85 18.09
C GLY A 231 5.78 -9.03 16.56
N VAL A 232 4.70 -8.57 15.98
CA VAL A 232 4.50 -8.53 14.52
C VAL A 232 4.47 -7.08 14.07
N SER A 233 5.48 -6.69 13.29
CA SER A 233 5.56 -5.34 12.70
C SER A 233 4.69 -5.27 11.45
N VAL A 234 3.95 -4.18 11.34
CA VAL A 234 3.18 -3.80 10.14
C VAL A 234 3.68 -2.43 9.71
N ALA A 235 4.27 -2.34 8.54
CA ALA A 235 4.72 -1.06 7.99
C ALA A 235 3.55 -0.10 7.76
N GLY A 236 3.80 1.19 7.85
CA GLY A 236 2.86 2.20 7.40
C GLY A 236 2.68 2.17 5.90
N ALA A 237 1.59 2.73 5.42
CA ALA A 237 1.32 2.88 4.00
C ALA A 237 1.25 4.36 3.62
N GLY A 238 1.70 4.69 2.41
CA GLY A 238 1.55 6.02 1.82
C GLY A 238 0.07 6.38 1.57
N ALA A 239 -0.20 7.66 1.42
CA ALA A 239 -1.49 8.08 0.89
C ALA A 239 -1.59 7.71 -0.59
N MET A 240 -2.78 7.32 -1.04
CA MET A 240 -3.03 7.04 -2.44
C MET A 240 -3.64 8.25 -3.15
N ILE A 241 -3.28 8.44 -4.41
CA ILE A 241 -3.82 9.52 -5.25
C ILE A 241 -5.20 9.10 -5.76
N ASN A 242 -6.20 9.96 -5.54
CA ASN A 242 -7.49 9.82 -6.21
C ASN A 242 -7.34 10.19 -7.68
N THR A 243 -7.56 9.23 -8.56
CA THR A 243 -7.30 9.38 -9.99
C THR A 243 -8.42 10.11 -10.75
N GLY A 244 -9.56 10.35 -10.11
CA GLY A 244 -10.77 10.84 -10.78
C GLY A 244 -11.51 9.79 -11.61
N TRP A 245 -10.92 8.61 -11.81
CA TRP A 245 -11.56 7.49 -12.50
C TRP A 245 -12.52 6.74 -11.58
N LYS A 246 -13.50 6.07 -12.18
CA LYS A 246 -14.50 5.25 -11.49
C LYS A 246 -14.46 3.81 -12.00
N VAL A 247 -14.76 2.89 -11.10
CA VAL A 247 -14.98 1.48 -11.46
C VAL A 247 -16.27 1.36 -12.26
N ASN A 248 -16.20 0.81 -13.46
CA ASN A 248 -17.38 0.59 -14.30
C ASN A 248 -17.92 -0.86 -14.25
N MET A 249 -17.06 -1.82 -13.91
CA MET A 249 -17.44 -3.22 -13.70
C MET A 249 -16.85 -3.72 -12.37
N SER A 250 -17.65 -4.46 -11.59
CA SER A 250 -17.17 -5.04 -10.34
C SER A 250 -16.20 -6.20 -10.61
N CYS A 251 -15.21 -6.39 -9.75
CA CYS A 251 -14.24 -7.47 -9.82
C CYS A 251 -13.75 -7.89 -8.42
N SER A 252 -13.16 -9.08 -8.34
CA SER A 252 -12.45 -9.56 -7.16
C SER A 252 -11.05 -8.95 -7.07
N ASN A 253 -10.37 -9.18 -5.95
CA ASN A 253 -9.00 -8.74 -5.73
C ASN A 253 -8.03 -9.33 -6.75
N GLY A 254 -7.20 -8.49 -7.35
CA GLY A 254 -6.20 -8.88 -8.36
C GLY A 254 -6.75 -9.17 -9.75
N GLU A 255 -8.04 -8.96 -9.98
CA GLU A 255 -8.67 -9.17 -11.28
C GLU A 255 -8.64 -7.91 -12.15
N ILE A 256 -8.82 -8.16 -13.46
CA ILE A 256 -8.94 -7.09 -14.46
C ILE A 256 -10.37 -6.58 -14.49
N THR A 257 -10.53 -5.27 -14.43
CA THR A 257 -11.82 -4.61 -14.57
C THR A 257 -11.77 -3.41 -15.51
N GLU A 258 -12.94 -2.96 -15.95
CA GLU A 258 -13.09 -1.72 -16.71
C GLU A 258 -13.26 -0.54 -15.73
N ILE A 259 -12.45 0.48 -15.94
CA ILE A 259 -12.61 1.79 -15.29
C ILE A 259 -12.96 2.85 -16.33
N CYS A 260 -13.58 3.94 -15.90
CA CYS A 260 -13.97 5.03 -16.77
C CYS A 260 -13.70 6.41 -16.16
N ASN A 261 -13.37 7.35 -17.04
CA ASN A 261 -13.30 8.80 -16.77
C ASN A 261 -13.96 9.49 -17.99
N ILE A 262 -15.18 10.01 -17.82
CA ILE A 262 -16.02 10.56 -18.91
C ILE A 262 -16.62 11.91 -18.51
#